data_74353b3e0ec76a3beb4d4a409dd706f4
#
_entry.id   74353b3e0ec76a3beb4d4a409dd706f4
#
_cell.length_a   1.000
_cell.length_b   1.000
_cell.length_c   1.000
_cell.angle_alpha   90.00
_cell.angle_beta   90.00
_cell.angle_gamma   90.00
#
_symmetry.space_group_name_H-M   'P 1'
#
loop_
_entity.id
_entity.type
_entity.pdbx_description
1 polymer ?
#
loop_
_entity_poly.entity_id
_entity_poly.type
_entity_poly.pdbx_seq_one_letter_code
_entity_poly.pdbx_strand_id
1 'polypeptide(L)'
;MKETKNTQPAILTTSLACLEALKSECDITPCATAGHSLGEYGALYTANVLSMEDAIKITGKRAELMNEAANETKGSMAAVIALSEEAINEGLKELQQEGKISVANYNCPGQTVITGEKHLIEKAVTLLKEKGAKRVIELAVSGAFHSELMKGAADKFAEYVKDFDFANGTIPVYENTDAKAVTDGNDLKERVSKQIYSPVHWTETIQNMVNDGVEVFIEIGCGKVLAGLNKKINAEIKTYNVYDIMSLEETIAALKENN
;
A
#
# COMPACT_ATOMS: atom_id res chain seq x y z
N MET A 1 14.20 -7.77 12.19
CA MET A 1 13.40 -7.00 11.25
C MET A 1 12.42 -7.83 10.37
N LYS A 2 12.26 -9.14 10.59
CA LYS A 2 11.31 -9.95 9.77
C LYS A 2 9.84 -9.93 10.25
N GLU A 3 9.59 -9.41 11.44
CA GLU A 3 8.24 -9.34 12.01
C GLU A 3 7.58 -8.02 11.64
N THR A 4 6.34 -8.08 11.16
CA THR A 4 5.51 -6.92 10.74
C THR A 4 5.50 -5.79 11.76
N LYS A 5 5.44 -6.11 13.06
CA LYS A 5 5.43 -5.11 14.15
C LYS A 5 6.66 -4.21 14.17
N ASN A 6 7.83 -4.69 13.71
CA ASN A 6 9.06 -3.92 13.68
C ASN A 6 9.33 -3.33 12.28
N THR A 7 8.87 -4.00 11.23
CA THR A 7 9.13 -3.63 9.85
C THR A 7 8.35 -2.37 9.44
N GLN A 8 7.07 -2.27 9.80
CA GLN A 8 6.24 -1.14 9.39
C GLN A 8 6.76 0.19 9.95
N PRO A 9 6.97 0.35 11.27
CA PRO A 9 7.51 1.62 11.81
C PRO A 9 8.89 1.96 11.23
N ALA A 10 9.76 0.97 11.02
CA ALA A 10 11.09 1.21 10.47
C ALA A 10 11.05 1.72 9.03
N ILE A 11 10.20 1.13 8.17
CA ILE A 11 10.02 1.58 6.78
C ILE A 11 9.43 3.00 6.77
N LEU A 12 8.39 3.28 7.55
CA LEU A 12 7.81 4.61 7.60
C LEU A 12 8.83 5.65 8.06
N THR A 13 9.55 5.41 9.16
CA THR A 13 10.56 6.34 9.67
C THR A 13 11.64 6.62 8.62
N THR A 14 12.09 5.59 7.90
CA THR A 14 13.06 5.76 6.81
C THR A 14 12.47 6.61 5.68
N SER A 15 11.22 6.36 5.28
CA SER A 15 10.55 7.14 4.24
C SER A 15 10.39 8.60 4.63
N LEU A 16 9.99 8.86 5.88
CA LEU A 16 9.88 10.23 6.40
C LEU A 16 11.25 10.94 6.41
N ALA A 17 12.32 10.26 6.81
CA ALA A 17 13.67 10.82 6.78
C ALA A 17 14.11 11.16 5.34
N CYS A 18 13.84 10.28 4.36
CA CYS A 18 14.10 10.55 2.95
C CYS A 18 13.29 11.75 2.42
N LEU A 19 12.03 11.88 2.83
CA LEU A 19 11.18 13.00 2.47
C LEU A 19 11.71 14.32 3.03
N GLU A 20 12.09 14.35 4.29
CA GLU A 20 12.63 15.56 4.92
C GLU A 20 14.00 15.95 4.33
N ALA A 21 14.83 14.97 3.95
CA ALA A 21 16.05 15.23 3.21
C ALA A 21 15.76 15.87 1.83
N LEU A 22 14.77 15.36 1.09
CA LEU A 22 14.38 15.97 -0.19
C LEU A 22 13.86 17.39 -0.01
N LYS A 23 13.01 17.64 0.98
CA LYS A 23 12.47 18.97 1.30
C LYS A 23 13.55 19.96 1.72
N SER A 24 14.62 19.51 2.39
CA SER A 24 15.73 20.41 2.80
C SER A 24 16.61 20.87 1.62
N GLU A 25 16.64 20.09 0.53
CA GLU A 25 17.51 20.33 -0.62
C GLU A 25 16.75 20.90 -1.84
N CYS A 26 15.43 20.75 -1.87
CA CYS A 26 14.61 21.13 -3.01
C CYS A 26 13.26 21.67 -2.54
N ASP A 27 12.93 22.89 -2.98
CA ASP A 27 11.60 23.48 -2.72
C ASP A 27 10.59 22.89 -3.70
N ILE A 28 9.97 21.78 -3.27
CA ILE A 28 8.94 21.10 -4.05
C ILE A 28 7.64 21.04 -3.24
N THR A 29 6.54 21.29 -3.93
CA THR A 29 5.19 21.10 -3.39
C THR A 29 4.49 20.05 -4.22
N PRO A 30 4.20 18.86 -3.68
CA PRO A 30 3.46 17.84 -4.41
C PRO A 30 2.02 18.31 -4.65
N CYS A 31 1.44 17.98 -5.80
CA CYS A 31 0.02 18.25 -6.11
C CYS A 31 -0.91 17.20 -5.51
N ALA A 32 -0.39 16.00 -5.23
CA ALA A 32 -1.14 14.90 -4.64
C ALA A 32 -0.16 13.92 -3.98
N THR A 33 -0.69 13.03 -3.17
CA THR A 33 0.09 11.99 -2.51
C THR A 33 -0.67 10.67 -2.46
N ALA A 34 0.06 9.56 -2.49
CA ALA A 34 -0.46 8.20 -2.33
C ALA A 34 0.59 7.33 -1.62
N GLY A 35 0.15 6.22 -1.06
CA GLY A 35 1.08 5.26 -0.46
C GLY A 35 0.48 3.86 -0.44
N HIS A 36 1.28 2.87 -0.81
CA HIS A 36 0.83 1.48 -0.86
C HIS A 36 0.79 0.88 0.56
N SER A 37 -0.38 0.51 1.03
CA SER A 37 -0.61 -0.08 2.36
C SER A 37 0.01 0.77 3.47
N LEU A 38 1.15 0.36 4.03
CA LEU A 38 1.91 1.12 5.01
C LEU A 38 2.26 2.53 4.54
N GLY A 39 2.59 2.70 3.26
CA GLY A 39 2.97 3.98 2.66
C GLY A 39 1.89 5.06 2.76
N GLU A 40 0.63 4.69 2.95
CA GLU A 40 -0.48 5.64 3.12
C GLU A 40 -0.28 6.57 4.34
N TYR A 41 0.38 6.11 5.40
CA TYR A 41 0.71 6.95 6.57
C TYR A 41 1.77 8.00 6.25
N GLY A 42 2.71 7.70 5.35
CA GLY A 42 3.64 8.68 4.79
C GLY A 42 2.92 9.70 3.90
N ALA A 43 1.94 9.24 3.14
CA ALA A 43 1.09 10.11 2.33
C ALA A 43 0.24 11.06 3.19
N LEU A 44 -0.35 10.58 4.29
CA LEU A 44 -1.10 11.40 5.25
C LEU A 44 -0.21 12.46 5.91
N TYR A 45 1.04 12.12 6.27
CA TYR A 45 2.01 13.11 6.76
C TYR A 45 2.33 14.15 5.67
N THR A 46 2.60 13.73 4.45
CA THR A 46 2.94 14.63 3.34
C THR A 46 1.82 15.61 3.03
N ALA A 47 0.56 15.18 3.17
CA ALA A 47 -0.62 16.00 3.01
C ALA A 47 -0.97 16.87 4.24
N ASN A 48 -0.15 16.88 5.29
CA ASN A 48 -0.39 17.55 6.59
C ASN A 48 -1.68 17.07 7.31
N VAL A 49 -2.15 15.86 7.03
CA VAL A 49 -3.28 15.23 7.74
C VAL A 49 -2.85 14.76 9.13
N LEU A 50 -1.64 14.21 9.24
CA LEU A 50 -1.04 13.74 10.49
C LEU A 50 0.29 14.44 10.75
N SER A 51 0.62 14.64 12.03
CA SER A 51 1.98 14.95 12.43
C SER A 51 2.92 13.76 12.19
N MET A 52 4.23 14.00 12.07
CA MET A 52 5.23 12.93 11.97
C MET A 52 5.13 11.96 13.16
N GLU A 53 4.99 12.51 14.36
CA GLU A 53 4.89 11.74 15.60
C GLU A 53 3.65 10.83 15.60
N ASP A 54 2.49 11.37 15.21
CA ASP A 54 1.24 10.62 15.16
C ASP A 54 1.26 9.55 14.06
N ALA A 55 1.79 9.86 12.88
CA ALA A 55 1.96 8.88 11.82
C ALA A 55 2.82 7.68 12.28
N ILE A 56 3.91 7.91 13.01
CA ILE A 56 4.76 6.85 13.55
C ILE A 56 4.04 6.06 14.66
N LYS A 57 3.36 6.72 15.59
CA LYS A 57 2.59 6.06 16.67
C LYS A 57 1.48 5.18 16.11
N ILE A 58 0.67 5.73 15.21
CA ILE A 58 -0.45 5.04 14.56
C ILE A 58 0.06 3.83 13.78
N THR A 59 1.13 3.97 13.01
CA THR A 59 1.75 2.86 12.26
C THR A 59 2.30 1.78 13.19
N GLY A 60 2.89 2.15 14.31
CA GLY A 60 3.36 1.21 15.33
C GLY A 60 2.21 0.36 15.87
N LYS A 61 1.08 0.97 16.21
CA LYS A 61 -0.12 0.27 16.67
C LYS A 61 -0.76 -0.59 15.60
N ARG A 62 -0.85 -0.09 14.36
CA ARG A 62 -1.29 -0.88 13.21
C ARG A 62 -0.46 -2.16 13.08
N ALA A 63 0.85 -2.04 13.11
CA ALA A 63 1.77 -3.16 12.96
C ALA A 63 1.63 -4.20 14.08
N GLU A 64 1.45 -3.74 15.32
CA GLU A 64 1.18 -4.59 16.48
C GLU A 64 -0.11 -5.41 16.29
N LEU A 65 -1.23 -4.74 16.03
CA LEU A 65 -2.55 -5.37 15.88
C LEU A 65 -2.62 -6.33 14.69
N MET A 66 -2.02 -5.95 13.55
CA MET A 66 -1.93 -6.84 12.39
C MET A 66 -1.07 -8.08 12.68
N ASN A 67 0.01 -7.93 13.47
CA ASN A 67 0.85 -9.06 13.87
C ASN A 67 0.12 -10.01 14.84
N GLU A 68 -0.65 -9.47 15.79
CA GLU A 68 -1.50 -10.28 16.68
C GLU A 68 -2.51 -11.08 15.87
N ALA A 69 -3.29 -10.43 15.00
CA ALA A 69 -4.28 -11.10 14.16
C ALA A 69 -3.66 -12.16 13.23
N ALA A 70 -2.46 -11.90 12.70
CA ALA A 70 -1.73 -12.87 11.88
C ALA A 70 -1.39 -14.15 12.63
N ASN A 71 -1.00 -14.04 13.91
CA ASN A 71 -0.69 -15.19 14.76
C ASN A 71 -1.96 -16.00 15.13
N GLU A 72 -3.10 -15.33 15.26
CA GLU A 72 -4.38 -15.95 15.62
C GLU A 72 -5.03 -16.68 14.43
N THR A 73 -4.97 -16.10 13.23
CA THR A 73 -5.79 -16.51 12.08
C THR A 73 -5.14 -17.53 11.14
N LYS A 74 -3.84 -17.83 11.29
CA LYS A 74 -3.08 -18.78 10.43
C LYS A 74 -3.33 -18.54 8.94
N GLY A 75 -3.30 -17.28 8.52
CA GLY A 75 -3.48 -16.89 7.13
C GLY A 75 -2.20 -16.95 6.32
N SER A 76 -2.34 -16.81 5.00
CA SER A 76 -1.23 -16.69 4.05
C SER A 76 -1.58 -15.74 2.91
N MET A 77 -0.60 -15.41 2.08
CA MET A 77 -0.73 -14.59 0.88
C MET A 77 0.08 -15.20 -0.26
N ALA A 78 -0.38 -14.98 -1.51
CA ALA A 78 0.38 -15.39 -2.68
C ALA A 78 0.31 -14.35 -3.79
N ALA A 79 1.45 -14.12 -4.47
CA ALA A 79 1.51 -13.27 -5.65
C ALA A 79 1.17 -14.09 -6.90
N VAL A 80 0.18 -13.65 -7.65
CA VAL A 80 -0.28 -14.22 -8.92
C VAL A 80 0.30 -13.40 -10.07
N ILE A 81 1.04 -14.05 -10.97
CA ILE A 81 1.76 -13.40 -12.05
C ILE A 81 1.20 -13.82 -13.41
N ALA A 82 0.90 -12.82 -14.24
CA ALA A 82 0.45 -12.95 -15.62
C ALA A 82 -0.86 -13.76 -15.76
N LEU A 83 -1.84 -13.45 -14.91
CA LEU A 83 -3.23 -13.87 -15.04
C LEU A 83 -4.12 -12.63 -14.91
N SER A 84 -5.23 -12.55 -15.63
CA SER A 84 -6.14 -11.42 -15.56
C SER A 84 -6.89 -11.38 -14.22
N GLU A 85 -7.32 -10.20 -13.81
CA GLU A 85 -8.07 -10.01 -12.57
C GLU A 85 -9.41 -10.75 -12.59
N GLU A 86 -10.07 -10.82 -13.76
CA GLU A 86 -11.32 -11.55 -13.95
C GLU A 86 -11.13 -13.05 -13.70
N ALA A 87 -10.08 -13.65 -14.29
CA ALA A 87 -9.78 -15.07 -14.11
C ALA A 87 -9.36 -15.40 -12.67
N ILE A 88 -8.64 -14.49 -11.99
CA ILE A 88 -8.32 -14.61 -10.57
C ILE A 88 -9.62 -14.60 -9.76
N ASN A 89 -10.46 -13.59 -9.95
CA ASN A 89 -11.71 -13.45 -9.22
C ASN A 89 -12.67 -14.64 -9.44
N GLU A 90 -12.74 -15.17 -10.65
CA GLU A 90 -13.48 -16.42 -10.94
C GLU A 90 -12.94 -17.59 -10.15
N GLY A 91 -11.61 -17.80 -10.14
CA GLY A 91 -11.00 -18.89 -9.39
C GLY A 91 -11.22 -18.76 -7.89
N LEU A 92 -11.15 -17.53 -7.36
CA LEU A 92 -11.39 -17.29 -5.94
C LEU A 92 -12.86 -17.53 -5.53
N LYS A 93 -13.85 -17.26 -6.41
CA LYS A 93 -15.27 -17.53 -6.12
C LYS A 93 -15.54 -19.01 -5.82
N GLU A 94 -14.83 -19.91 -6.50
CA GLU A 94 -14.94 -21.36 -6.23
C GLU A 94 -14.46 -21.67 -4.79
N LEU A 95 -13.31 -21.12 -4.40
CA LEU A 95 -12.70 -21.35 -3.08
C LEU A 95 -13.41 -20.62 -1.95
N GLN A 96 -14.07 -19.51 -2.20
CA GLN A 96 -14.87 -18.75 -1.22
C GLN A 96 -16.05 -19.54 -0.67
N GLN A 97 -16.48 -20.60 -1.32
CA GLN A 97 -17.49 -21.54 -0.78
C GLN A 97 -16.95 -22.39 0.38
N GLU A 98 -15.61 -22.48 0.51
CA GLU A 98 -14.95 -23.30 1.52
C GLU A 98 -14.40 -22.47 2.70
N GLY A 99 -14.27 -21.14 2.55
CA GLY A 99 -13.75 -20.25 3.59
C GLY A 99 -13.34 -18.87 3.07
N LYS A 100 -12.49 -18.18 3.83
CA LYS A 100 -12.11 -16.79 3.57
C LYS A 100 -10.87 -16.72 2.69
N ILE A 101 -11.06 -16.28 1.46
CA ILE A 101 -10.01 -15.96 0.49
C ILE A 101 -10.45 -14.79 -0.38
N SER A 102 -9.55 -13.85 -0.70
CA SER A 102 -9.85 -12.67 -1.50
C SER A 102 -8.59 -12.12 -2.17
N VAL A 103 -8.74 -11.08 -2.97
CA VAL A 103 -7.62 -10.26 -3.43
C VAL A 103 -7.19 -9.32 -2.32
N ALA A 104 -5.88 -9.23 -2.09
CA ALA A 104 -5.25 -8.29 -1.16
C ALA A 104 -4.75 -7.02 -1.87
N ASN A 105 -4.12 -7.18 -3.05
CA ASN A 105 -3.54 -6.04 -3.77
C ASN A 105 -3.72 -6.21 -5.28
N TYR A 106 -4.23 -5.18 -5.92
CA TYR A 106 -4.19 -4.97 -7.36
C TYR A 106 -2.97 -4.09 -7.67
N ASN A 107 -1.80 -4.73 -7.84
CA ASN A 107 -0.52 -4.01 -7.87
C ASN A 107 -0.23 -3.35 -9.24
N CYS A 108 -0.42 -4.08 -10.31
CA CYS A 108 -0.30 -3.60 -11.68
C CYS A 108 -0.86 -4.66 -12.65
N PRO A 109 -1.11 -4.36 -13.91
CA PRO A 109 -1.53 -5.35 -14.89
C PRO A 109 -0.64 -6.59 -14.85
N GLY A 110 -1.26 -7.76 -14.63
CA GLY A 110 -0.58 -9.04 -14.51
C GLY A 110 0.17 -9.30 -13.19
N GLN A 111 -0.05 -8.50 -12.16
CA GLN A 111 0.49 -8.75 -10.82
C GLN A 111 -0.54 -8.42 -9.73
N THR A 112 -1.20 -9.45 -9.23
CA THR A 112 -2.20 -9.39 -8.17
C THR A 112 -1.74 -10.22 -6.98
N VAL A 113 -2.05 -9.79 -5.76
CA VAL A 113 -1.79 -10.58 -4.55
C VAL A 113 -3.11 -11.07 -3.98
N ILE A 114 -3.21 -12.35 -3.69
CA ILE A 114 -4.33 -12.99 -3.02
C ILE A 114 -3.99 -13.23 -1.55
N THR A 115 -5.02 -13.28 -0.71
CA THR A 115 -4.92 -13.39 0.75
C THR A 115 -6.04 -14.24 1.29
N GLY A 116 -5.80 -14.97 2.38
CA GLY A 116 -6.85 -15.78 2.99
C GLY A 116 -6.33 -16.86 3.93
N GLU A 117 -7.20 -17.81 4.25
CA GLU A 117 -6.83 -18.98 5.03
C GLU A 117 -5.76 -19.80 4.32
N LYS A 118 -4.74 -20.25 5.07
CA LYS A 118 -3.55 -20.88 4.49
C LYS A 118 -3.89 -22.04 3.55
N HIS A 119 -4.80 -22.94 3.97
CA HIS A 119 -5.20 -24.09 3.15
C HIS A 119 -5.88 -23.69 1.84
N LEU A 120 -6.60 -22.54 1.80
CA LEU A 120 -7.21 -22.02 0.58
C LEU A 120 -6.17 -21.35 -0.32
N ILE A 121 -5.17 -20.68 0.24
CA ILE A 121 -4.04 -20.16 -0.55
C ILE A 121 -3.28 -21.31 -1.21
N GLU A 122 -3.01 -22.41 -0.50
CA GLU A 122 -2.38 -23.61 -1.07
C GLU A 122 -3.21 -24.20 -2.24
N LYS A 123 -4.55 -24.29 -2.11
CA LYS A 123 -5.46 -24.68 -3.21
C LYS A 123 -5.42 -23.68 -4.36
N ALA A 124 -5.45 -22.38 -4.06
CA ALA A 124 -5.42 -21.33 -5.07
C ALA A 124 -4.13 -21.35 -5.90
N VAL A 125 -2.99 -21.72 -5.31
CA VAL A 125 -1.71 -21.87 -6.03
C VAL A 125 -1.85 -22.87 -7.19
N THR A 126 -2.54 -23.99 -6.97
CA THR A 126 -2.77 -25.00 -8.01
C THR A 126 -3.83 -24.54 -9.01
N LEU A 127 -5.00 -24.14 -8.53
CA LEU A 127 -6.14 -23.72 -9.35
C LEU A 127 -5.79 -22.57 -10.30
N LEU A 128 -5.12 -21.52 -9.81
CA LEU A 128 -4.80 -20.36 -10.63
C LEU A 128 -3.69 -20.65 -11.66
N LYS A 129 -2.81 -21.61 -11.41
CA LYS A 129 -1.87 -22.11 -12.42
C LYS A 129 -2.61 -22.86 -13.52
N GLU A 130 -3.61 -23.71 -13.20
CA GLU A 130 -4.46 -24.39 -14.16
C GLU A 130 -5.28 -23.41 -15.00
N LYS A 131 -5.72 -22.28 -14.40
CA LYS A 131 -6.39 -21.18 -15.11
C LYS A 131 -5.43 -20.30 -15.96
N GLY A 132 -4.14 -20.60 -15.98
CA GLY A 132 -3.16 -19.97 -16.89
C GLY A 132 -2.21 -18.96 -16.23
N ALA A 133 -2.17 -18.84 -14.91
CA ALA A 133 -1.16 -18.01 -14.23
C ALA A 133 0.25 -18.54 -14.54
N LYS A 134 1.14 -17.66 -15.01
CA LYS A 134 2.53 -18.02 -15.29
C LYS A 134 3.26 -18.47 -14.03
N ARG A 135 2.98 -17.83 -12.90
CA ARG A 135 3.48 -18.20 -11.57
C ARG A 135 2.47 -17.79 -10.51
N VAL A 136 2.37 -18.60 -9.47
CA VAL A 136 1.72 -18.25 -8.19
C VAL A 136 2.73 -18.55 -7.11
N ILE A 137 3.15 -17.52 -6.36
CA ILE A 137 4.26 -17.57 -5.42
C ILE A 137 3.72 -17.21 -4.04
N GLU A 138 3.75 -18.17 -3.12
CA GLU A 138 3.41 -17.90 -1.72
C GLU A 138 4.43 -16.93 -1.12
N LEU A 139 3.92 -15.90 -0.42
CA LEU A 139 4.74 -14.86 0.17
C LEU A 139 5.21 -15.27 1.57
N ALA A 140 6.43 -14.89 1.92
CA ALA A 140 7.01 -15.14 3.25
C ALA A 140 6.45 -14.17 4.30
N VAL A 141 5.12 -14.15 4.46
CA VAL A 141 4.38 -13.34 5.44
C VAL A 141 3.61 -14.24 6.39
N SER A 142 3.37 -13.78 7.60
CA SER A 142 2.76 -14.58 8.67
C SER A 142 1.24 -14.47 8.75
N GLY A 143 0.59 -13.66 7.90
CA GLY A 143 -0.84 -13.40 8.01
C GLY A 143 -1.54 -13.09 6.70
N ALA A 144 -2.87 -13.16 6.73
CA ALA A 144 -3.76 -12.81 5.63
C ALA A 144 -4.09 -11.31 5.65
N PHE A 145 -3.09 -10.46 5.41
CA PHE A 145 -3.29 -9.01 5.40
C PHE A 145 -4.25 -8.58 4.30
N HIS A 146 -4.93 -7.46 4.49
CA HIS A 146 -5.93 -6.92 3.56
C HIS A 146 -7.07 -7.90 3.25
N SER A 147 -7.52 -8.64 4.26
CA SER A 147 -8.63 -9.58 4.16
C SER A 147 -9.58 -9.47 5.35
N GLU A 148 -10.74 -10.09 5.23
CA GLU A 148 -11.72 -10.18 6.32
C GLU A 148 -11.14 -10.80 7.61
N LEU A 149 -10.09 -11.62 7.51
CA LEU A 149 -9.38 -12.19 8.65
C LEU A 149 -8.69 -11.13 9.52
N MET A 150 -8.49 -9.91 8.99
CA MET A 150 -7.94 -8.77 9.72
C MET A 150 -9.01 -7.87 10.37
N LYS A 151 -10.31 -8.19 10.22
CA LYS A 151 -11.41 -7.33 10.70
C LYS A 151 -11.32 -7.02 12.20
N GLY A 152 -10.97 -8.01 13.02
CA GLY A 152 -10.80 -7.81 14.46
C GLY A 152 -9.66 -6.85 14.82
N ALA A 153 -8.55 -6.90 14.05
CA ALA A 153 -7.46 -5.93 14.19
C ALA A 153 -7.89 -4.53 13.76
N ALA A 154 -8.66 -4.44 12.66
CA ALA A 154 -9.20 -3.17 12.17
C ALA A 154 -10.15 -2.51 13.17
N ASP A 155 -11.01 -3.28 13.85
CA ASP A 155 -11.94 -2.74 14.84
C ASP A 155 -11.17 -2.19 16.07
N LYS A 156 -10.15 -2.90 16.56
CA LYS A 156 -9.26 -2.42 17.63
C LYS A 156 -8.46 -1.18 17.17
N PHE A 157 -8.04 -1.15 15.91
CA PHE A 157 -7.32 -0.02 15.35
C PHE A 157 -8.21 1.20 15.19
N ALA A 158 -9.47 1.03 14.75
CA ALA A 158 -10.44 2.09 14.66
C ALA A 158 -10.70 2.76 16.02
N GLU A 159 -10.72 1.98 17.11
CA GLU A 159 -10.83 2.51 18.46
C GLU A 159 -9.59 3.32 18.85
N TYR A 160 -8.41 2.81 18.55
CA TYR A 160 -7.15 3.47 18.87
C TYR A 160 -6.98 4.82 18.15
N VAL A 161 -7.32 4.91 16.86
CA VAL A 161 -7.15 6.14 16.09
C VAL A 161 -8.14 7.25 16.46
N LYS A 162 -9.19 6.96 17.25
CA LYS A 162 -10.10 8.00 17.76
C LYS A 162 -9.39 9.08 18.55
N ASP A 163 -8.34 8.72 19.27
CA ASP A 163 -7.58 9.63 20.12
C ASP A 163 -6.60 10.55 19.34
N PHE A 164 -6.56 10.44 18.03
CA PHE A 164 -5.69 11.24 17.18
C PHE A 164 -6.50 12.22 16.32
N ASP A 165 -5.96 13.40 16.12
CA ASP A 165 -6.52 14.39 15.22
C ASP A 165 -6.04 14.16 13.80
N PHE A 166 -6.99 14.07 12.86
CA PHE A 166 -6.73 14.03 11.42
C PHE A 166 -7.18 15.38 10.86
N ALA A 167 -6.24 16.23 10.51
CA ALA A 167 -6.53 17.50 9.86
C ALA A 167 -7.02 17.27 8.42
N ASN A 168 -7.69 18.27 7.85
CA ASN A 168 -7.95 18.24 6.41
C ASN A 168 -6.64 18.35 5.65
N GLY A 169 -6.48 17.51 4.63
CA GLY A 169 -5.28 17.51 3.79
C GLY A 169 -5.13 18.81 3.02
N THR A 170 -3.90 19.35 2.98
CA THR A 170 -3.56 20.51 2.13
C THR A 170 -3.46 20.14 0.65
N ILE A 171 -3.28 18.86 0.36
CA ILE A 171 -3.30 18.24 -0.95
C ILE A 171 -4.10 16.93 -0.86
N PRO A 172 -4.67 16.41 -1.97
CA PRO A 172 -5.39 15.15 -1.95
C PRO A 172 -4.49 13.96 -1.65
N VAL A 173 -4.99 13.06 -0.81
CA VAL A 173 -4.46 11.73 -0.57
C VAL A 173 -5.29 10.75 -1.38
N TYR A 174 -4.66 10.01 -2.31
CA TYR A 174 -5.30 8.89 -3.00
C TYR A 174 -5.20 7.67 -2.10
N GLU A 175 -6.32 7.29 -1.52
CA GLU A 175 -6.37 6.24 -0.52
C GLU A 175 -6.52 4.85 -1.17
N ASN A 176 -6.20 3.79 -0.41
CA ASN A 176 -6.03 2.44 -0.95
C ASN A 176 -7.34 1.71 -1.25
N THR A 177 -8.44 2.01 -0.53
CA THR A 177 -9.64 1.16 -0.51
C THR A 177 -10.55 1.32 -1.72
N ASP A 178 -10.63 2.51 -2.29
CA ASP A 178 -11.42 2.82 -3.50
C ASP A 178 -10.68 3.77 -4.48
N ALA A 179 -9.37 3.94 -4.28
CA ALA A 179 -8.48 4.71 -5.16
C ALA A 179 -8.88 6.18 -5.38
N LYS A 180 -9.66 6.77 -4.45
CA LYS A 180 -10.16 8.14 -4.57
C LYS A 180 -9.23 9.15 -3.92
N ALA A 181 -9.24 10.35 -4.50
CA ALA A 181 -8.63 11.53 -3.93
C ALA A 181 -9.48 12.08 -2.77
N VAL A 182 -8.92 12.14 -1.57
CA VAL A 182 -9.62 12.58 -0.35
C VAL A 182 -8.78 13.65 0.35
N THR A 183 -9.45 14.72 0.83
CA THR A 183 -8.83 15.77 1.66
C THR A 183 -9.50 15.88 3.03
N ASP A 184 -10.70 15.35 3.22
CA ASP A 184 -11.40 15.41 4.50
C ASP A 184 -10.72 14.50 5.54
N GLY A 185 -10.28 15.06 6.65
CA GLY A 185 -9.54 14.34 7.69
C GLY A 185 -10.38 13.27 8.39
N ASN A 186 -11.70 13.49 8.57
CA ASN A 186 -12.57 12.49 9.20
C ASN A 186 -12.81 11.30 8.27
N ASP A 187 -12.99 11.54 6.97
CA ASP A 187 -13.10 10.47 5.96
C ASP A 187 -11.79 9.67 5.89
N LEU A 188 -10.62 10.32 5.84
CA LEU A 188 -9.32 9.67 5.88
C LEU A 188 -9.12 8.83 7.15
N LYS A 189 -9.54 9.33 8.31
CA LYS A 189 -9.48 8.61 9.59
C LYS A 189 -10.32 7.32 9.59
N GLU A 190 -11.48 7.34 8.97
CA GLU A 190 -12.31 6.14 8.81
C GLU A 190 -11.68 5.14 7.85
N ARG A 191 -11.13 5.62 6.73
CA ARG A 191 -10.54 4.81 5.65
C ARG A 191 -9.29 4.05 6.08
N VAL A 192 -8.39 4.64 6.88
CA VAL A 192 -7.18 3.94 7.36
C VAL A 192 -7.51 2.71 8.21
N SER A 193 -8.66 2.70 8.88
CA SER A 193 -9.12 1.53 9.62
C SER A 193 -9.69 0.46 8.68
N LYS A 194 -10.43 0.85 7.64
CA LYS A 194 -10.96 -0.04 6.62
C LYS A 194 -9.85 -0.66 5.77
N GLN A 195 -8.76 0.07 5.51
CA GLN A 195 -7.61 -0.36 4.73
C GLN A 195 -7.02 -1.69 5.24
N ILE A 196 -7.02 -1.93 6.55
CA ILE A 196 -6.40 -3.12 7.17
C ILE A 196 -7.02 -4.43 6.67
N TYR A 197 -8.32 -4.41 6.34
CA TYR A 197 -9.06 -5.60 5.87
C TYR A 197 -9.61 -5.48 4.44
N SER A 198 -9.30 -4.38 3.75
CA SER A 198 -9.72 -4.11 2.37
C SER A 198 -8.55 -4.27 1.39
N PRO A 199 -8.82 -4.60 0.12
CA PRO A 199 -7.78 -4.65 -0.90
C PRO A 199 -7.14 -3.28 -1.14
N VAL A 200 -5.88 -3.30 -1.57
CA VAL A 200 -5.15 -2.13 -2.05
C VAL A 200 -5.34 -2.01 -3.55
N HIS A 201 -5.99 -0.97 -4.02
CA HIS A 201 -6.28 -0.69 -5.43
C HIS A 201 -5.16 0.15 -6.08
N TRP A 202 -3.90 -0.33 -6.04
CA TRP A 202 -2.75 0.46 -6.50
C TRP A 202 -2.80 0.78 -7.99
N THR A 203 -3.19 -0.18 -8.83
CA THR A 203 -3.36 0.06 -10.27
C THR A 203 -4.30 1.22 -10.54
N GLU A 204 -5.47 1.19 -9.93
CA GLU A 204 -6.50 2.21 -10.09
C GLU A 204 -6.07 3.56 -9.48
N THR A 205 -5.41 3.54 -8.32
CA THR A 205 -4.83 4.73 -7.68
C THR A 205 -3.92 5.49 -8.64
N ILE A 206 -2.95 4.81 -9.25
CA ILE A 206 -2.02 5.44 -10.18
C ILE A 206 -2.72 5.91 -11.47
N GLN A 207 -3.67 5.13 -11.99
CA GLN A 207 -4.46 5.55 -13.15
C GLN A 207 -5.29 6.80 -12.87
N ASN A 208 -5.93 6.89 -11.71
CA ASN A 208 -6.70 8.06 -11.30
C ASN A 208 -5.81 9.29 -11.13
N MET A 209 -4.64 9.15 -10.49
CA MET A 209 -3.68 10.24 -10.36
C MET A 209 -3.24 10.78 -11.75
N VAL A 210 -2.96 9.90 -12.71
CA VAL A 210 -2.60 10.31 -14.08
C VAL A 210 -3.76 10.99 -14.78
N ASN A 211 -4.98 10.47 -14.66
CA ASN A 211 -6.19 11.05 -15.22
C ASN A 211 -6.47 12.46 -14.66
N ASP A 212 -6.11 12.69 -13.39
CA ASP A 212 -6.23 13.98 -12.70
C ASP A 212 -5.04 14.92 -12.98
N GLY A 213 -4.11 14.53 -13.88
CA GLY A 213 -3.05 15.38 -14.39
C GLY A 213 -1.69 15.23 -13.70
N VAL A 214 -1.48 14.20 -12.90
CA VAL A 214 -0.16 13.92 -12.31
C VAL A 214 0.76 13.35 -13.40
N GLU A 215 1.84 14.05 -13.70
CA GLU A 215 2.80 13.67 -14.76
C GLU A 215 4.07 13.03 -14.21
N VAL A 216 4.48 13.41 -12.99
CA VAL A 216 5.74 13.00 -12.38
C VAL A 216 5.47 12.43 -10.99
N PHE A 217 6.03 11.27 -10.71
CA PHE A 217 5.98 10.62 -9.41
C PHE A 217 7.37 10.59 -8.76
N ILE A 218 7.42 10.71 -7.45
CA ILE A 218 8.63 10.53 -6.65
C ILE A 218 8.34 9.47 -5.60
N GLU A 219 8.92 8.28 -5.72
CA GLU A 219 8.86 7.24 -4.71
C GLU A 219 9.86 7.55 -3.61
N ILE A 220 9.35 7.73 -2.39
CA ILE A 220 10.13 8.10 -1.21
C ILE A 220 10.25 6.90 -0.26
N GLY A 221 11.49 6.52 0.08
CA GLY A 221 11.77 5.46 1.07
C GLY A 221 12.46 4.24 0.47
N CYS A 222 12.38 3.09 1.14
CA CYS A 222 13.20 1.93 0.85
C CYS A 222 12.91 1.30 -0.52
N GLY A 223 13.84 1.43 -1.46
CA GLY A 223 13.83 0.68 -2.72
C GLY A 223 13.13 1.38 -3.89
N LYS A 224 12.73 0.57 -4.89
CA LYS A 224 12.16 1.02 -6.18
C LYS A 224 10.96 0.15 -6.58
N VAL A 225 10.19 -0.31 -5.61
CA VAL A 225 9.10 -1.25 -5.89
C VAL A 225 7.94 -0.56 -6.60
N LEU A 226 7.53 0.60 -6.09
CA LEU A 226 6.40 1.34 -6.65
C LEU A 226 6.73 1.91 -8.03
N ALA A 227 7.96 2.40 -8.25
CA ALA A 227 8.42 2.82 -9.57
C ALA A 227 8.32 1.68 -10.60
N GLY A 228 8.66 0.46 -10.19
CA GLY A 228 8.52 -0.73 -11.04
C GLY A 228 7.07 -1.10 -11.32
N LEU A 229 6.14 -0.88 -10.39
CA LEU A 229 4.70 -1.07 -10.59
C LEU A 229 4.13 0.03 -11.49
N ASN A 230 4.44 1.29 -11.22
CA ASN A 230 3.98 2.45 -11.98
C ASN A 230 4.32 2.31 -13.47
N LYS A 231 5.57 1.91 -13.78
CA LYS A 231 6.00 1.66 -15.16
C LYS A 231 5.19 0.55 -15.87
N LYS A 232 4.70 -0.45 -15.14
CA LYS A 232 3.84 -1.51 -15.70
C LYS A 232 2.39 -1.07 -15.84
N ILE A 233 1.93 -0.14 -15.01
CA ILE A 233 0.59 0.45 -15.10
C ILE A 233 0.50 1.37 -16.31
N ASN A 234 1.49 2.24 -16.46
CA ASN A 234 1.60 3.12 -17.62
C ASN A 234 3.09 3.40 -17.90
N ALA A 235 3.57 3.00 -19.08
CA ALA A 235 4.98 3.12 -19.49
C ALA A 235 5.47 4.57 -19.64
N GLU A 236 4.54 5.51 -19.86
CA GLU A 236 4.83 6.96 -20.00
C GLU A 236 5.03 7.67 -18.66
N ILE A 237 4.70 7.04 -17.53
CA ILE A 237 4.88 7.63 -16.20
C ILE A 237 6.36 7.82 -15.91
N LYS A 238 6.74 9.04 -15.57
CA LYS A 238 8.05 9.36 -15.02
C LYS A 238 8.02 9.14 -13.50
N THR A 239 8.82 8.22 -12.99
CA THR A 239 8.97 8.01 -11.54
C THR A 239 10.43 8.13 -11.14
N TYR A 240 10.72 9.08 -10.26
CA TYR A 240 12.00 9.23 -9.58
C TYR A 240 11.97 8.52 -8.22
N ASN A 241 13.15 8.34 -7.60
CA ASN A 241 13.25 7.61 -6.33
C ASN A 241 14.16 8.35 -5.37
N VAL A 242 13.81 8.39 -4.09
CA VAL A 242 14.66 8.92 -3.02
C VAL A 242 14.74 7.89 -1.89
N TYR A 243 15.85 7.15 -1.83
CA TYR A 243 16.09 6.10 -0.81
C TYR A 243 17.53 6.10 -0.27
N ASP A 244 18.43 6.85 -0.91
CA ASP A 244 19.82 7.11 -0.50
C ASP A 244 20.31 8.45 -1.06
N ILE A 245 21.55 8.83 -0.75
CA ILE A 245 22.15 10.11 -1.18
C ILE A 245 22.21 10.21 -2.72
N MET A 246 22.61 9.14 -3.39
CA MET A 246 22.74 9.16 -4.87
C MET A 246 21.38 9.39 -5.52
N SER A 247 20.36 8.64 -5.12
CA SER A 247 19.01 8.78 -5.66
C SER A 247 18.36 10.14 -5.33
N LEU A 248 18.71 10.75 -4.20
CA LEU A 248 18.33 12.12 -3.85
C LEU A 248 18.94 13.12 -4.83
N GLU A 249 20.27 13.06 -5.06
CA GLU A 249 20.98 13.95 -5.98
C GLU A 249 20.46 13.80 -7.43
N GLU A 250 20.25 12.56 -7.89
CA GLU A 250 19.68 12.26 -9.22
C GLU A 250 18.26 12.85 -9.36
N THR A 251 17.43 12.70 -8.34
CA THR A 251 16.05 13.23 -8.35
C THR A 251 16.06 14.75 -8.39
N ILE A 252 16.89 15.41 -7.57
CA ILE A 252 17.00 16.88 -7.55
C ILE A 252 17.47 17.41 -8.91
N ALA A 253 18.47 16.77 -9.53
CA ALA A 253 18.97 17.17 -10.85
C ALA A 253 17.86 17.06 -11.90
N ALA A 254 17.12 15.95 -11.93
CA ALA A 254 16.03 15.72 -12.86
C ALA A 254 14.86 16.71 -12.68
N LEU A 255 14.54 17.09 -11.45
CA LEU A 255 13.50 18.10 -11.17
C LEU A 255 13.90 19.50 -11.63
N LYS A 256 15.18 19.87 -11.51
CA LYS A 256 15.70 21.15 -11.99
C LYS A 256 15.72 21.28 -13.52
N GLU A 257 15.89 20.17 -14.23
CA GLU A 257 15.86 20.15 -15.71
C GLU A 257 14.42 20.24 -16.28
N ASN A 258 13.40 19.88 -15.49
CA ASN A 258 12.00 19.90 -15.93
C ASN A 258 11.24 21.18 -15.50
N ASN A 259 11.88 22.10 -14.78
CA ASN A 259 11.41 23.46 -14.46
C ASN A 259 12.06 24.49 -15.38
#